data_568da58e5358c4b432786427f7307af1
#
_entry.id   568da58e5358c4b432786427f7307af1
#
_cell.length_a   1.000
_cell.length_b   1.000
_cell.length_c   1.000
_cell.angle_alpha   90.00
_cell.angle_beta   90.00
_cell.angle_gamma   90.00
#
_symmetry.space_group_name_H-M   'P 1'
#
loop_
_entity.id
_entity.type
_entity.pdbx_description
1 polymer ?
#
loop_
_entity_poly.entity_id
_entity_poly.type
_entity_poly.pdbx_seq_one_letter_code
_entity_poly.pdbx_strand_id
1 'polypeptide(L)'
;STAANANVIFKGSGWGHGVGLSQYGAKAMGLDGASYEQILKRYFTNIGITGLNETESSSFIITDETPLSVGILQNSSTVLFIVQSGKAQLCFDQSNFCVGTANPGETFRFGAEEIGKCAFLRVNGDKSVTKIGTSGNCSASVIPTSVKTEIFIPYKARSYKSGILRFRERSDSVRINTVYELGVEDYLKGLSEVPDSWPLASIQAQVIVSRSYAVWKALQRGEE
;
A
#
# COMPACT_ATOMS: atom_id res chain seq x y z
N SER A 1 8.11 -62.50 5.25
CA SER A 1 8.63 -61.35 4.48
C SER A 1 8.55 -60.11 5.33
N THR A 2 9.70 -59.63 5.85
CA THR A 2 9.81 -58.36 6.52
C THR A 2 9.71 -57.25 5.50
N ALA A 3 8.66 -56.41 5.59
CA ALA A 3 8.58 -55.19 4.80
C ALA A 3 9.73 -54.27 5.19
N ALA A 4 10.62 -53.99 4.25
CA ALA A 4 11.66 -52.99 4.41
C ALA A 4 10.99 -51.60 4.49
N ASN A 5 11.12 -50.92 5.64
CA ASN A 5 10.73 -49.51 5.75
C ASN A 5 11.66 -48.68 4.86
N ALA A 6 11.19 -48.34 3.67
CA ALA A 6 11.91 -47.44 2.79
C ALA A 6 11.68 -45.99 3.28
N ASN A 7 12.72 -45.38 3.84
CA ASN A 7 12.68 -43.96 4.14
C ASN A 7 12.83 -43.16 2.85
N VAL A 8 11.82 -42.33 2.53
CA VAL A 8 11.90 -41.38 1.42
C VAL A 8 12.39 -40.06 1.98
N ILE A 9 13.54 -39.60 1.49
CA ILE A 9 14.13 -38.33 1.91
C ILE A 9 13.91 -37.31 0.79
N PHE A 10 13.20 -36.24 1.09
CA PHE A 10 13.05 -35.09 0.20
C PHE A 10 14.08 -34.02 0.58
N LYS A 11 14.89 -33.59 -0.40
CA LYS A 11 15.79 -32.44 -0.27
C LYS A 11 15.35 -31.42 -1.29
N GLY A 12 15.19 -30.17 -0.83
CA GLY A 12 14.76 -29.08 -1.72
C GLY A 12 15.13 -27.73 -1.13
N SER A 13 15.04 -26.73 -1.96
CA SER A 13 15.16 -25.32 -1.57
C SER A 13 14.05 -24.52 -2.24
N GLY A 14 13.74 -23.36 -1.72
CA GLY A 14 12.71 -22.46 -2.27
C GLY A 14 13.10 -21.00 -2.10
N TRP A 15 12.36 -20.14 -2.76
CA TRP A 15 12.46 -18.71 -2.60
C TRP A 15 11.57 -18.25 -1.45
N GLY A 16 12.07 -17.28 -0.67
CA GLY A 16 11.33 -16.69 0.45
C GLY A 16 11.76 -17.20 1.82
N HIS A 17 11.09 -16.74 2.85
CA HIS A 17 11.45 -17.01 4.25
C HIS A 17 11.07 -18.43 4.76
N GLY A 18 10.28 -19.19 3.99
CA GLY A 18 9.87 -20.56 4.38
C GLY A 18 8.89 -20.66 5.54
N VAL A 19 8.34 -19.54 6.01
CA VAL A 19 7.36 -19.46 7.11
C VAL A 19 6.07 -18.83 6.60
N GLY A 20 4.93 -19.45 6.86
CA GLY A 20 3.61 -18.99 6.43
C GLY A 20 3.11 -19.66 5.15
N LEU A 21 2.25 -18.98 4.40
CA LEU A 21 1.58 -19.50 3.22
C LEU A 21 2.56 -19.71 2.06
N SER A 22 2.68 -20.94 1.57
CA SER A 22 3.33 -21.22 0.29
C SER A 22 2.37 -20.88 -0.85
N GLN A 23 2.69 -19.87 -1.66
CA GLN A 23 1.83 -19.45 -2.78
C GLN A 23 1.59 -20.59 -3.79
N TYR A 24 2.65 -21.28 -4.22
CA TYR A 24 2.52 -22.43 -5.14
C TYR A 24 1.84 -23.63 -4.49
N GLY A 25 2.03 -23.85 -3.20
CA GLY A 25 1.29 -24.87 -2.46
C GLY A 25 -0.20 -24.56 -2.38
N ALA A 26 -0.56 -23.29 -2.12
CA ALA A 26 -1.94 -22.82 -2.16
C ALA A 26 -2.56 -22.97 -3.57
N LYS A 27 -1.79 -22.66 -4.62
CA LYS A 27 -2.21 -22.87 -6.00
C LYS A 27 -2.53 -24.34 -6.28
N ALA A 28 -1.62 -25.27 -5.92
CA ALA A 28 -1.80 -26.69 -6.11
C ALA A 28 -3.06 -27.21 -5.40
N MET A 29 -3.22 -26.85 -4.12
CA MET A 29 -4.42 -27.21 -3.35
C MET A 29 -5.71 -26.64 -3.96
N GLY A 30 -5.67 -25.40 -4.48
CA GLY A 30 -6.82 -24.81 -5.16
C GLY A 30 -7.15 -25.49 -6.49
N LEU A 31 -6.16 -25.98 -7.25
CA LEU A 31 -6.36 -26.80 -8.45
C LEU A 31 -6.98 -28.15 -8.10
N ASP A 32 -6.63 -28.71 -6.95
CA ASP A 32 -7.20 -29.96 -6.43
C ASP A 32 -8.58 -29.77 -5.77
N GLY A 33 -9.16 -28.55 -5.84
CA GLY A 33 -10.51 -28.26 -5.35
C GLY A 33 -10.59 -27.89 -3.86
N ALA A 34 -9.48 -27.65 -3.17
CA ALA A 34 -9.50 -27.21 -1.78
C ALA A 34 -10.08 -25.79 -1.65
N SER A 35 -10.87 -25.55 -0.60
CA SER A 35 -11.34 -24.21 -0.25
C SER A 35 -10.22 -23.35 0.36
N TYR A 36 -10.43 -22.02 0.41
CA TYR A 36 -9.45 -21.12 1.03
C TYR A 36 -9.26 -21.42 2.52
N GLU A 37 -10.30 -21.87 3.24
CA GLU A 37 -10.19 -22.28 4.64
C GLU A 37 -9.29 -23.52 4.80
N GLN A 38 -9.43 -24.50 3.92
CA GLN A 38 -8.59 -25.69 3.92
C GLN A 38 -7.13 -25.34 3.63
N ILE A 39 -6.90 -24.43 2.67
CA ILE A 39 -5.57 -23.91 2.35
C ILE A 39 -4.97 -23.20 3.58
N LEU A 40 -5.71 -22.28 4.20
CA LEU A 40 -5.23 -21.53 5.36
C LEU A 40 -4.92 -22.47 6.55
N LYS A 41 -5.81 -23.42 6.87
CA LYS A 41 -5.61 -24.40 7.93
C LYS A 41 -4.44 -25.37 7.69
N ARG A 42 -4.01 -25.54 6.44
CA ARG A 42 -2.82 -26.34 6.09
C ARG A 42 -1.53 -25.66 6.52
N TYR A 43 -1.48 -24.33 6.40
CA TYR A 43 -0.27 -23.54 6.65
C TYR A 43 -0.23 -22.86 8.02
N PHE A 44 -1.38 -22.68 8.65
CA PHE A 44 -1.51 -22.03 9.95
C PHE A 44 -2.30 -22.92 10.91
N THR A 45 -1.76 -23.14 12.09
CA THR A 45 -2.39 -23.95 13.14
C THR A 45 -3.24 -23.10 14.06
N ASN A 46 -4.34 -23.66 14.56
CA ASN A 46 -5.23 -23.02 15.55
C ASN A 46 -5.73 -21.64 15.15
N ILE A 47 -6.05 -21.45 13.85
CA ILE A 47 -6.60 -20.19 13.34
C ILE A 47 -8.13 -20.25 13.28
N GLY A 48 -8.75 -19.10 13.56
CA GLY A 48 -10.13 -18.76 13.18
C GLY A 48 -10.10 -17.78 12.00
N ILE A 49 -11.14 -17.79 11.19
CA ILE A 49 -11.36 -16.82 10.11
C ILE A 49 -12.61 -16.05 10.47
N THR A 50 -12.47 -14.74 10.70
CA THR A 50 -13.58 -13.85 11.09
C THR A 50 -13.56 -12.61 10.21
N GLY A 51 -14.69 -11.93 10.11
CA GLY A 51 -14.77 -10.60 9.50
C GLY A 51 -13.95 -9.58 10.30
N LEU A 52 -13.36 -8.60 9.60
CA LEU A 52 -12.58 -7.58 10.28
C LEU A 52 -13.40 -6.79 11.29
N ASN A 53 -14.66 -6.51 10.97
CA ASN A 53 -15.61 -5.81 11.85
C ASN A 53 -16.10 -6.67 13.04
N GLU A 54 -15.80 -7.95 13.06
CA GLU A 54 -16.16 -8.90 14.12
C GLU A 54 -14.99 -9.17 15.06
N THR A 55 -13.80 -8.63 14.77
CA THR A 55 -12.63 -8.79 15.63
C THR A 55 -12.74 -7.89 16.86
N GLU A 56 -12.73 -8.49 18.04
CA GLU A 56 -12.61 -7.76 19.30
C GLU A 56 -11.17 -7.25 19.45
N SER A 57 -10.96 -5.98 19.13
CA SER A 57 -9.70 -5.29 19.39
C SER A 57 -9.92 -4.29 20.53
N SER A 58 -9.10 -4.38 21.56
CA SER A 58 -9.36 -3.72 22.85
C SER A 58 -9.08 -2.20 22.89
N SER A 59 -8.39 -1.61 21.93
CA SER A 59 -8.03 -0.18 21.98
C SER A 59 -8.03 0.56 20.65
N PHE A 60 -7.90 -0.13 19.54
CA PHE A 60 -7.93 0.46 18.21
C PHE A 60 -8.70 -0.46 17.27
N ILE A 61 -9.87 0.00 16.81
CA ILE A 61 -10.72 -0.78 15.92
C ILE A 61 -10.30 -0.46 14.48
N ILE A 62 -9.78 -1.45 13.78
CA ILE A 62 -9.55 -1.36 12.34
C ILE A 62 -10.78 -1.93 11.64
N THR A 63 -11.43 -1.10 10.86
CA THR A 63 -12.53 -1.47 9.97
C THR A 63 -12.03 -1.52 8.53
N ASP A 64 -12.85 -2.02 7.61
CA ASP A 64 -12.52 -2.01 6.18
C ASP A 64 -12.26 -0.59 5.63
N GLU A 65 -12.82 0.42 6.28
CA GLU A 65 -12.68 1.84 5.92
C GLU A 65 -11.51 2.54 6.63
N THR A 66 -10.89 1.90 7.63
CA THR A 66 -9.76 2.49 8.35
C THR A 66 -8.59 2.71 7.39
N PRO A 67 -8.04 3.95 7.30
CA PRO A 67 -6.96 4.22 6.37
C PRO A 67 -5.66 3.54 6.81
N LEU A 68 -5.08 2.78 5.89
CA LEU A 68 -3.73 2.27 6.01
C LEU A 68 -2.74 3.28 5.44
N SER A 69 -1.62 3.47 6.12
CA SER A 69 -0.51 4.30 5.66
C SER A 69 0.55 3.43 4.98
N VAL A 70 0.57 3.42 3.65
CA VAL A 70 1.51 2.62 2.85
C VAL A 70 2.68 3.49 2.40
N GLY A 71 3.90 3.17 2.86
CA GLY A 71 5.11 3.88 2.44
C GLY A 71 5.42 3.63 0.96
N ILE A 72 5.47 4.73 0.18
CA ILE A 72 5.76 4.68 -1.27
C ILE A 72 7.22 5.01 -1.53
N LEU A 73 7.69 6.16 -1.04
CA LEU A 73 9.06 6.63 -1.17
C LEU A 73 9.57 7.10 0.19
N GLN A 74 10.82 6.81 0.47
CA GLN A 74 11.46 7.24 1.70
C GLN A 74 12.64 8.15 1.38
N ASN A 75 12.88 9.11 2.25
CA ASN A 75 14.07 9.94 2.24
C ASN A 75 14.31 10.67 0.91
N SER A 76 13.25 11.18 0.28
CA SER A 76 13.31 11.89 -0.99
C SER A 76 13.44 13.39 -0.77
N SER A 77 14.27 14.09 -1.57
CA SER A 77 14.31 15.56 -1.56
C SER A 77 13.12 16.15 -2.30
N THR A 78 12.67 15.47 -3.35
CA THR A 78 11.52 15.87 -4.16
C THR A 78 10.77 14.64 -4.65
N VAL A 79 9.47 14.78 -4.89
CA VAL A 79 8.62 13.75 -5.50
C VAL A 79 7.91 14.33 -6.70
N LEU A 80 8.06 13.67 -7.84
CA LEU A 80 7.32 13.96 -9.06
C LEU A 80 6.06 13.10 -9.10
N PHE A 81 4.92 13.70 -9.43
CA PHE A 81 3.68 12.98 -9.66
C PHE A 81 2.88 13.61 -10.80
N ILE A 82 2.04 12.80 -11.44
CA ILE A 82 1.20 13.20 -12.57
C ILE A 82 -0.23 12.80 -12.23
N VAL A 83 -1.17 13.72 -12.39
CA VAL A 83 -2.61 13.40 -12.36
C VAL A 83 -2.99 12.87 -13.73
N GLN A 84 -3.22 11.56 -13.87
CA GLN A 84 -3.53 10.95 -15.17
C GLN A 84 -5.01 11.09 -15.54
N SER A 85 -5.89 10.99 -14.54
CA SER A 85 -7.34 11.16 -14.72
C SER A 85 -7.97 11.76 -13.48
N GLY A 86 -9.19 12.30 -13.61
CA GLY A 86 -9.85 13.00 -12.52
C GLY A 86 -9.13 14.30 -12.14
N LYS A 87 -9.38 14.79 -10.95
CA LYS A 87 -8.72 15.99 -10.40
C LYS A 87 -8.30 15.71 -8.96
N ALA A 88 -7.30 16.45 -8.48
CA ALA A 88 -6.88 16.39 -7.10
C ALA A 88 -6.62 17.78 -6.53
N GLN A 89 -6.90 17.98 -5.26
CA GLN A 89 -6.54 19.18 -4.53
C GLN A 89 -5.12 19.07 -3.99
N LEU A 90 -4.36 20.15 -4.04
CA LEU A 90 -3.02 20.28 -3.48
C LEU A 90 -3.14 21.06 -2.17
N CYS A 91 -2.94 20.40 -1.04
CA CYS A 91 -3.21 20.97 0.26
C CYS A 91 -1.99 20.88 1.18
N PHE A 92 -1.81 21.87 2.05
CA PHE A 92 -0.84 21.81 3.13
C PHE A 92 -1.55 21.41 4.42
N ASP A 93 -1.04 20.36 5.08
CA ASP A 93 -1.73 19.71 6.19
C ASP A 93 -1.87 20.61 7.44
N GLN A 94 -0.87 21.46 7.73
CA GLN A 94 -0.93 22.35 8.90
C GLN A 94 -2.01 23.43 8.85
N SER A 95 -2.27 23.95 7.67
CA SER A 95 -3.23 25.04 7.49
C SER A 95 -4.62 24.56 7.10
N ASN A 96 -4.77 23.28 6.81
CA ASN A 96 -5.95 22.69 6.18
C ASN A 96 -6.37 23.47 4.91
N PHE A 97 -5.38 24.10 4.25
CA PHE A 97 -5.55 25.01 3.12
C PHE A 97 -5.04 24.38 1.83
N CYS A 98 -5.89 24.35 0.82
CA CYS A 98 -5.55 23.86 -0.51
C CYS A 98 -5.14 25.02 -1.41
N VAL A 99 -3.93 24.99 -1.92
CA VAL A 99 -3.31 26.04 -2.74
C VAL A 99 -3.66 25.94 -4.21
N GLY A 100 -4.25 24.83 -4.63
CA GLY A 100 -4.63 24.65 -6.04
C GLY A 100 -5.28 23.32 -6.34
N THR A 101 -5.69 23.16 -7.58
CA THR A 101 -6.24 21.92 -8.12
C THR A 101 -5.34 21.44 -9.24
N ALA A 102 -4.96 20.17 -9.17
CA ALA A 102 -4.26 19.46 -10.23
C ALA A 102 -5.28 18.83 -11.19
N ASN A 103 -5.14 19.11 -12.48
CA ASN A 103 -6.03 18.60 -13.53
C ASN A 103 -5.38 17.42 -14.27
N PRO A 104 -6.17 16.64 -15.03
CA PRO A 104 -5.64 15.55 -15.85
C PRO A 104 -4.55 16.02 -16.81
N GLY A 105 -3.45 15.24 -16.87
CA GLY A 105 -2.28 15.53 -17.70
C GLY A 105 -1.25 16.46 -17.04
N GLU A 106 -1.59 17.14 -15.95
CA GLU A 106 -0.66 18.02 -15.29
C GLU A 106 0.37 17.24 -14.46
N THR A 107 1.60 17.73 -14.51
CA THR A 107 2.74 17.19 -13.78
C THR A 107 3.15 18.14 -12.67
N PHE A 108 3.35 17.61 -11.49
CA PHE A 108 3.76 18.36 -10.32
C PHE A 108 5.00 17.77 -9.68
N ARG A 109 5.74 18.61 -9.01
CA ARG A 109 6.83 18.26 -8.11
C ARG A 109 6.53 18.85 -6.74
N PHE A 110 6.59 18.02 -5.71
CA PHE A 110 6.58 18.46 -4.32
C PHE A 110 7.95 18.20 -3.71
N GLY A 111 8.49 19.15 -2.95
CA GLY A 111 9.78 18.95 -2.31
C GLY A 111 10.23 20.12 -1.48
N ALA A 112 11.30 19.86 -0.73
CA ALA A 112 11.95 20.85 0.12
C ALA A 112 12.69 21.88 -0.74
N GLU A 113 12.45 23.15 -0.46
CA GLU A 113 13.25 24.29 -0.96
C GLU A 113 14.40 24.59 0.02
N GLU A 114 14.10 24.54 1.31
CA GLU A 114 15.03 24.65 2.44
C GLU A 114 14.48 23.88 3.64
N ILE A 115 15.22 23.80 4.76
CA ILE A 115 14.75 23.13 5.96
C ILE A 115 13.44 23.77 6.43
N GLY A 116 12.43 22.93 6.63
CA GLY A 116 11.11 23.36 7.07
C GLY A 116 10.28 24.10 6.01
N LYS A 117 10.74 24.21 4.76
CA LYS A 117 9.97 24.83 3.67
C LYS A 117 9.85 23.89 2.48
N CYS A 118 8.63 23.59 2.09
CA CYS A 118 8.32 22.81 0.91
C CYS A 118 7.34 23.54 -0.01
N ALA A 119 7.41 23.20 -1.30
CA ALA A 119 6.54 23.81 -2.29
C ALA A 119 5.92 22.77 -3.23
N PHE A 120 4.70 23.07 -3.69
CA PHE A 120 4.14 22.49 -4.89
C PHE A 120 4.58 23.31 -6.10
N LEU A 121 5.20 22.65 -7.05
CA LEU A 121 5.67 23.23 -8.32
C LEU A 121 4.98 22.49 -9.47
N ARG A 122 4.29 23.20 -10.34
CA ARG A 122 3.77 22.64 -11.60
C ARG A 122 4.91 22.63 -12.61
N VAL A 123 5.13 21.50 -13.26
CA VAL A 123 6.10 21.32 -14.33
C VAL A 123 5.41 21.61 -15.66
N ASN A 124 5.88 22.63 -16.37
CA ASN A 124 5.32 23.05 -17.66
C ASN A 124 5.89 22.18 -18.81
N GLY A 125 5.27 22.26 -19.99
CA GLY A 125 5.69 21.49 -21.17
C GLY A 125 7.12 21.79 -21.65
N ASP A 126 7.61 23.01 -21.44
CA ASP A 126 8.97 23.47 -21.71
C ASP A 126 9.98 23.10 -20.59
N LYS A 127 9.54 22.29 -19.62
CA LYS A 127 10.28 21.89 -18.40
C LYS A 127 10.53 23.02 -17.40
N SER A 128 10.05 24.24 -17.65
CA SER A 128 10.03 25.27 -16.61
C SER A 128 9.10 24.88 -15.47
N VAL A 129 9.23 25.54 -14.31
CA VAL A 129 8.37 25.27 -13.17
C VAL A 129 7.62 26.52 -12.73
N THR A 130 6.36 26.36 -12.41
CA THR A 130 5.53 27.41 -11.82
C THR A 130 5.22 27.04 -10.36
N LYS A 131 5.59 27.92 -9.43
CA LYS A 131 5.30 27.72 -8.01
C LYS A 131 3.80 27.91 -7.77
N ILE A 132 3.15 26.90 -7.17
CA ILE A 132 1.73 26.92 -6.85
C ILE A 132 1.50 27.40 -5.43
N GLY A 133 2.36 26.95 -4.51
CA GLY A 133 2.31 27.37 -3.12
C GLY A 133 3.48 26.86 -2.32
N THR A 134 3.74 27.52 -1.19
CA THR A 134 4.83 27.18 -0.25
C THR A 134 4.25 27.05 1.16
N SER A 135 4.72 26.08 1.91
CA SER A 135 4.39 25.89 3.32
C SER A 135 5.61 26.10 4.21
N GLY A 136 5.36 26.50 5.44
CA GLY A 136 6.37 26.57 6.51
C GLY A 136 6.80 25.20 7.06
N ASN A 137 6.25 24.11 6.56
CA ASN A 137 6.69 22.73 6.80
C ASN A 137 6.49 21.89 5.56
N CYS A 138 6.97 20.64 5.60
CA CYS A 138 6.90 19.71 4.46
C CYS A 138 5.80 18.65 4.60
N SER A 139 4.73 18.95 5.35
CA SER A 139 3.56 18.09 5.44
C SER A 139 2.46 18.59 4.49
N ALA A 140 2.12 17.77 3.50
CA ALA A 140 1.17 18.12 2.46
C ALA A 140 0.45 16.88 1.91
N SER A 141 -0.67 17.13 1.23
CA SER A 141 -1.53 16.10 0.67
C SER A 141 -1.96 16.41 -0.76
N VAL A 142 -2.05 15.37 -1.58
CA VAL A 142 -2.74 15.40 -2.86
C VAL A 142 -4.02 14.59 -2.70
N ILE A 143 -5.14 15.29 -2.64
CA ILE A 143 -6.44 14.73 -2.28
C ILE A 143 -7.30 14.56 -3.52
N PRO A 144 -7.61 13.33 -3.96
CA PRO A 144 -8.52 13.07 -5.06
C PRO A 144 -9.89 13.73 -4.84
N THR A 145 -10.45 14.34 -5.89
CA THR A 145 -11.81 14.91 -5.85
C THR A 145 -12.88 13.93 -6.29
N SER A 146 -12.49 12.77 -6.81
CA SER A 146 -13.38 11.70 -7.23
C SER A 146 -12.69 10.34 -7.25
N VAL A 147 -13.49 9.27 -7.23
CA VAL A 147 -13.00 7.88 -7.36
C VAL A 147 -12.31 7.57 -8.70
N LYS A 148 -12.47 8.46 -9.69
CA LYS A 148 -11.83 8.35 -11.01
C LYS A 148 -10.44 8.97 -11.05
N THR A 149 -10.02 9.61 -9.96
CA THR A 149 -8.72 10.26 -9.92
C THR A 149 -7.62 9.20 -9.81
N GLU A 150 -6.63 9.33 -10.68
CA GLU A 150 -5.47 8.45 -10.77
C GLU A 150 -4.19 9.27 -10.74
N ILE A 151 -3.31 8.95 -9.82
CA ILE A 151 -2.04 9.64 -9.61
C ILE A 151 -0.90 8.69 -9.98
N PHE A 152 -0.12 9.05 -10.98
CA PHE A 152 1.05 8.30 -11.41
C PHE A 152 2.32 8.85 -10.73
N ILE A 153 3.12 7.96 -10.18
CA ILE A 153 4.43 8.30 -9.61
C ILE A 153 5.52 7.69 -10.51
N PRO A 154 6.17 8.50 -11.36
CA PRO A 154 7.13 8.02 -12.37
C PRO A 154 8.27 7.18 -11.77
N TYR A 155 8.80 7.59 -10.64
CA TYR A 155 9.87 6.85 -9.95
C TYR A 155 9.49 5.40 -9.59
N LYS A 156 8.20 5.15 -9.34
CA LYS A 156 7.66 3.80 -9.09
C LYS A 156 7.14 3.12 -10.34
N ALA A 157 7.04 3.85 -11.46
CA ALA A 157 6.36 3.40 -12.68
C ALA A 157 4.95 2.84 -12.38
N ARG A 158 4.23 3.45 -11.43
CA ARG A 158 2.95 2.94 -10.92
C ARG A 158 1.92 4.05 -10.74
N SER A 159 0.68 3.72 -11.06
CA SER A 159 -0.50 4.56 -10.81
C SER A 159 -1.22 4.10 -9.54
N TYR A 160 -1.79 5.08 -8.83
CA TYR A 160 -2.49 4.91 -7.57
C TYR A 160 -3.89 5.49 -7.67
N LYS A 161 -4.89 4.75 -7.15
CA LYS A 161 -6.31 5.11 -7.12
C LYS A 161 -6.86 4.99 -5.70
N SER A 162 -8.00 5.62 -5.45
CA SER A 162 -8.78 5.42 -4.21
C SER A 162 -8.05 5.76 -2.91
N GLY A 163 -7.16 6.73 -2.92
CA GLY A 163 -6.42 7.09 -1.71
C GLY A 163 -5.85 8.50 -1.77
N ILE A 164 -5.25 8.94 -0.69
CA ILE A 164 -4.61 10.24 -0.53
C ILE A 164 -3.10 10.06 -0.59
N LEU A 165 -2.44 10.80 -1.49
CA LEU A 165 -0.98 10.86 -1.49
C LEU A 165 -0.54 11.91 -0.46
N ARG A 166 0.20 11.48 0.57
CA ARG A 166 0.71 12.35 1.61
C ARG A 166 2.22 12.46 1.56
N PHE A 167 2.68 13.67 1.83
CA PHE A 167 4.08 13.98 2.06
C PHE A 167 4.25 14.28 3.53
N ARG A 168 5.21 13.62 4.17
CA ARG A 168 5.52 13.78 5.59
C ARG A 168 6.97 14.22 5.75
N GLU A 169 7.16 15.32 6.45
CA GLU A 169 8.48 15.84 6.76
C GLU A 169 9.26 14.86 7.64
N ARG A 170 10.56 14.79 7.39
CA ARG A 170 11.51 14.21 8.34
C ARG A 170 12.09 15.34 9.19
N SER A 171 11.94 15.21 10.49
CA SER A 171 12.37 16.24 11.48
C SER A 171 13.87 16.54 11.47
N ASP A 172 14.67 15.64 10.89
CA ASP A 172 16.14 15.67 10.90
C ASP A 172 16.78 16.16 9.60
N SER A 173 15.98 16.47 8.56
CA SER A 173 16.55 16.74 7.24
C SER A 173 15.56 17.45 6.29
N VAL A 174 16.08 18.00 5.17
CA VAL A 174 15.31 18.47 4.02
C VAL A 174 14.74 17.31 3.20
N ARG A 175 14.29 16.26 3.86
CA ARG A 175 13.80 15.04 3.21
C ARG A 175 12.35 14.78 3.59
N ILE A 176 11.63 14.18 2.67
CA ILE A 176 10.23 13.83 2.82
C ILE A 176 10.03 12.33 2.63
N ASN A 177 9.12 11.77 3.37
CA ASN A 177 8.56 10.45 3.13
C ASN A 177 7.23 10.60 2.41
N THR A 178 7.02 9.79 1.40
CA THR A 178 5.77 9.76 0.65
C THR A 178 4.98 8.53 1.07
N VAL A 179 3.76 8.76 1.49
CA VAL A 179 2.83 7.75 1.99
C VAL A 179 1.57 7.79 1.16
N TYR A 180 0.99 6.64 0.89
CA TYR A 180 -0.34 6.55 0.29
C TYR A 180 -1.32 6.04 1.35
N GLU A 181 -2.31 6.85 1.68
CA GLU A 181 -3.35 6.51 2.65
C GLU A 181 -4.62 6.06 1.91
N LEU A 182 -5.06 4.84 2.21
CA LEU A 182 -6.24 4.25 1.59
C LEU A 182 -6.88 3.24 2.55
N GLY A 183 -8.17 2.96 2.36
CA GLY A 183 -8.86 1.94 3.13
C GLY A 183 -8.29 0.54 2.91
N VAL A 184 -8.52 -0.34 3.87
CA VAL A 184 -8.02 -1.74 3.83
C VAL A 184 -8.47 -2.46 2.58
N GLU A 185 -9.74 -2.33 2.19
CA GLU A 185 -10.28 -3.00 0.99
C GLU A 185 -9.63 -2.48 -0.31
N ASP A 186 -9.40 -1.17 -0.42
CA ASP A 186 -8.73 -0.60 -1.59
C ASP A 186 -7.24 -1.00 -1.63
N TYR A 187 -6.59 -1.12 -0.47
CA TYR A 187 -5.25 -1.70 -0.37
C TYR A 187 -5.21 -3.13 -0.92
N LEU A 188 -6.17 -3.97 -0.51
CA LEU A 188 -6.23 -5.36 -0.93
C LEU A 188 -6.50 -5.53 -2.43
N LYS A 189 -7.32 -4.66 -3.04
CA LYS A 189 -7.53 -4.63 -4.50
C LYS A 189 -6.25 -4.30 -5.29
N GLY A 190 -5.29 -3.65 -4.65
CA GLY A 190 -3.99 -3.32 -5.24
C GLY A 190 -2.92 -4.41 -5.09
N LEU A 191 -3.22 -5.53 -4.44
CA LEU A 191 -2.28 -6.64 -4.28
C LEU A 191 -2.09 -7.38 -5.60
N SER A 192 -0.84 -7.63 -5.96
CA SER A 192 -0.46 -8.36 -7.17
C SER A 192 0.61 -9.41 -6.89
N GLU A 193 0.54 -10.03 -5.71
CA GLU A 193 1.52 -11.03 -5.28
C GLU A 193 1.34 -12.38 -5.98
N VAL A 194 0.13 -12.67 -6.45
CA VAL A 194 -0.19 -13.87 -7.22
C VAL A 194 -0.98 -13.49 -8.48
N PRO A 195 -0.82 -14.22 -9.59
CA PRO A 195 -1.56 -13.95 -10.82
C PRO A 195 -3.08 -14.13 -10.66
N ASP A 196 -3.87 -13.27 -11.28
CA ASP A 196 -5.35 -13.36 -11.30
C ASP A 196 -5.86 -14.63 -11.96
N SER A 197 -5.05 -15.30 -12.77
CA SER A 197 -5.37 -16.57 -13.43
C SER A 197 -5.27 -17.80 -12.52
N TRP A 198 -4.84 -17.61 -11.26
CA TRP A 198 -4.76 -18.71 -10.30
C TRP A 198 -6.15 -19.10 -9.75
N PRO A 199 -6.28 -20.32 -9.18
CA PRO A 199 -7.54 -20.73 -8.55
C PRO A 199 -8.03 -19.72 -7.54
N LEU A 200 -9.33 -19.38 -7.59
CA LEU A 200 -9.93 -18.37 -6.70
C LEU A 200 -9.66 -18.65 -5.23
N ALA A 201 -9.71 -19.91 -4.80
CA ALA A 201 -9.43 -20.29 -3.42
C ALA A 201 -7.99 -19.92 -2.98
N SER A 202 -7.00 -20.03 -3.87
CA SER A 202 -5.62 -19.62 -3.57
C SER A 202 -5.47 -18.10 -3.49
N ILE A 203 -6.17 -17.35 -4.34
CA ILE A 203 -6.21 -15.88 -4.29
C ILE A 203 -6.89 -15.41 -3.00
N GLN A 204 -8.03 -16.00 -2.64
CA GLN A 204 -8.73 -15.68 -1.38
C GLN A 204 -7.84 -15.95 -0.15
N ALA A 205 -7.14 -17.09 -0.11
CA ALA A 205 -6.21 -17.39 0.96
C ALA A 205 -5.09 -16.34 1.06
N GLN A 206 -4.49 -15.93 -0.07
CA GLN A 206 -3.47 -14.89 -0.12
C GLN A 206 -4.01 -13.54 0.39
N VAL A 207 -5.19 -13.13 -0.05
CA VAL A 207 -5.81 -11.85 0.38
C VAL A 207 -6.08 -11.85 1.89
N ILE A 208 -6.57 -12.94 2.47
CA ILE A 208 -6.82 -13.05 3.91
C ILE A 208 -5.51 -12.93 4.70
N VAL A 209 -4.44 -13.58 4.26
CA VAL A 209 -3.12 -13.46 4.90
C VAL A 209 -2.60 -12.03 4.80
N SER A 210 -2.71 -11.40 3.63
CA SER A 210 -2.26 -10.02 3.40
C SER A 210 -3.05 -9.02 4.24
N ARG A 211 -4.39 -9.21 4.39
CA ARG A 211 -5.23 -8.40 5.28
C ARG A 211 -4.75 -8.52 6.73
N SER A 212 -4.60 -9.74 7.22
CA SER A 212 -4.15 -10.00 8.59
C SER A 212 -2.79 -9.36 8.88
N TYR A 213 -1.85 -9.45 7.93
CA TYR A 213 -0.54 -8.82 8.05
C TYR A 213 -0.61 -7.29 8.07
N ALA A 214 -1.40 -6.70 7.17
CA ALA A 214 -1.57 -5.25 7.09
C ALA A 214 -2.19 -4.68 8.37
N VAL A 215 -3.25 -5.34 8.89
CA VAL A 215 -3.91 -4.98 10.14
C VAL A 215 -2.95 -5.09 11.32
N TRP A 216 -2.23 -6.20 11.44
CA TRP A 216 -1.23 -6.39 12.50
C TRP A 216 -0.15 -5.29 12.46
N LYS A 217 0.35 -4.94 11.28
CA LYS A 217 1.34 -3.85 11.11
C LYS A 217 0.78 -2.48 11.47
N ALA A 218 -0.47 -2.22 11.14
CA ALA A 218 -1.13 -0.95 11.48
C ALA A 218 -1.32 -0.81 12.99
N LEU A 219 -1.69 -1.88 13.68
CA LEU A 219 -1.85 -1.92 15.13
C LEU A 219 -0.51 -1.68 15.85
N GLN A 220 0.58 -2.29 15.39
CA GLN A 220 1.91 -2.08 16.01
C GLN A 220 2.40 -0.62 15.90
N ARG A 221 2.02 0.11 14.84
CA ARG A 221 2.43 1.51 14.65
C ARG A 221 1.54 2.52 15.36
N GLY A 222 0.35 2.13 15.76
CA GLY A 222 -0.55 2.95 16.56
C GLY A 222 -0.14 3.05 18.04
N GLU A 223 0.87 2.26 18.45
CA GLU A 223 1.45 2.27 19.79
C GLU A 223 2.75 3.11 19.88
N GLU A 224 3.26 3.64 18.75
CA GLU A 224 4.38 4.58 18.64
C GLU A 224 3.86 6.01 18.36
#